data_03a1461810bde24c1b7ceb46d3e45698
#
_entry.id   03a1461810bde24c1b7ceb46d3e45698
#
_cell.length_a   1.000
_cell.length_b   1.000
_cell.length_c   1.000
_cell.angle_alpha   90.00
_cell.angle_beta   90.00
_cell.angle_gamma   90.00
#
_symmetry.space_group_name_H-M   'P 1'
#
loop_
_entity.id
_entity.type
_entity.pdbx_description
1 polymer ?
#
loop_
_entity_poly.entity_id
_entity_poly.type
_entity_poly.pdbx_seq_one_letter_code
_entity_poly.pdbx_strand_id
1 'polypeptide(L)'
;KLQQLLQLESISGSQLSRKLDQIPTELLEWMFQHLASQTQQRACHQGQSGKLHIIDSSSIRLPLRLGSWAKMSNKSSGVKMHLRLVVTAPDKLFPDAMIPSSLNVGDRAGAVELVVPSDAIYVMDRGYDDYARMDQWVQDNIQFVIRMRDRALATVIEEYPVPEGSNITRDAKVCVGSSFRSMEHS
;
A
#
# COMPACT_ATOMS: atom_id res chain seq x y z
N LYS A 1 24.85 20.60 0.18
CA LYS A 1 24.97 20.07 -1.20
C LYS A 1 23.88 20.59 -2.13
N LEU A 2 22.56 20.49 -1.76
CA LEU A 2 21.45 20.97 -2.62
C LEU A 2 21.50 22.50 -2.84
N GLN A 3 21.81 23.29 -1.81
CA GLN A 3 21.96 24.74 -1.90
C GLN A 3 23.05 25.16 -2.88
N GLN A 4 24.19 24.46 -2.89
CA GLN A 4 25.28 24.73 -3.84
C GLN A 4 24.94 24.36 -5.26
N LEU A 5 24.17 23.25 -5.45
CA LEU A 5 23.72 22.80 -6.77
C LEU A 5 22.68 23.73 -7.40
N LEU A 6 21.82 24.34 -6.58
CA LEU A 6 20.71 25.18 -7.04
C LEU A 6 21.02 26.67 -6.95
N GLN A 7 22.24 27.07 -6.55
CA GLN A 7 22.67 28.47 -6.34
C GLN A 7 21.69 29.28 -5.46
N LEU A 8 21.06 28.59 -4.49
CA LEU A 8 20.08 29.23 -3.59
C LEU A 8 20.80 29.93 -2.45
N GLU A 9 20.28 31.10 -2.06
CA GLU A 9 20.69 31.77 -0.84
C GLU A 9 20.46 30.90 0.39
N SER A 10 21.30 31.07 1.42
CA SER A 10 21.16 30.33 2.68
C SER A 10 19.79 30.66 3.34
N ILE A 11 19.00 29.65 3.59
CA ILE A 11 17.71 29.75 4.28
C ILE A 11 17.82 29.11 5.65
N SER A 12 17.34 29.82 6.70
CA SER A 12 17.29 29.26 8.05
C SER A 12 16.18 28.22 8.19
N GLY A 13 16.33 27.27 9.14
CA GLY A 13 15.30 26.27 9.42
C GLY A 13 13.93 26.90 9.74
N SER A 14 13.90 28.04 10.42
CA SER A 14 12.65 28.76 10.72
C SER A 14 12.01 29.39 9.48
N GLN A 15 12.82 29.88 8.55
CA GLN A 15 12.31 30.40 7.28
C GLN A 15 11.76 29.25 6.41
N LEU A 16 12.45 28.12 6.36
CA LEU A 16 11.99 26.93 5.66
C LEU A 16 10.65 26.44 6.23
N SER A 17 10.54 26.31 7.55
CA SER A 17 9.31 25.89 8.21
C SER A 17 8.13 26.79 7.85
N ARG A 18 8.31 28.12 7.96
CA ARG A 18 7.26 29.08 7.60
C ARG A 18 6.88 29.02 6.12
N LYS A 19 7.81 28.74 5.24
CA LYS A 19 7.53 28.58 3.81
C LYS A 19 6.75 27.28 3.54
N LEU A 20 7.10 26.18 4.21
CA LEU A 20 6.38 24.93 4.10
C LEU A 20 4.93 25.04 4.60
N ASP A 21 4.71 25.78 5.69
CA ASP A 21 3.36 26.04 6.23
C ASP A 21 2.46 26.85 5.26
N GLN A 22 3.06 27.56 4.31
CA GLN A 22 2.34 28.38 3.31
C GLN A 22 2.03 27.60 2.03
N ILE A 23 2.60 26.40 1.85
CA ILE A 23 2.36 25.60 0.66
C ILE A 23 0.99 24.92 0.79
N PRO A 24 0.05 25.15 -0.14
CA PRO A 24 -1.22 24.45 -0.13
C PRO A 24 -1.00 22.93 -0.28
N THR A 25 -1.75 22.13 0.49
CA THR A 25 -1.65 20.66 0.44
C THR A 25 -1.99 20.14 -0.95
N GLU A 26 -2.94 20.79 -1.61
CA GLU A 26 -3.40 20.47 -2.98
C GLU A 26 -2.27 20.60 -4.01
N LEU A 27 -1.35 21.56 -3.80
CA LEU A 27 -0.17 21.69 -4.66
C LEU A 27 0.77 20.49 -4.51
N LEU A 28 0.98 20.02 -3.27
CA LEU A 28 1.82 18.85 -3.00
C LEU A 28 1.20 17.58 -3.59
N GLU A 29 -0.12 17.42 -3.45
CA GLU A 29 -0.87 16.32 -4.07
C GLU A 29 -0.75 16.36 -5.60
N TRP A 30 -0.99 17.51 -6.20
CA TRP A 30 -0.83 17.69 -7.65
C TRP A 30 0.59 17.34 -8.12
N MET A 31 1.61 17.81 -7.41
CA MET A 31 3.02 17.51 -7.72
C MET A 31 3.29 16.01 -7.65
N PHE A 32 2.79 15.33 -6.61
CA PHE A 32 2.93 13.89 -6.47
C PHE A 32 2.29 13.16 -7.66
N GLN A 33 1.04 13.45 -7.97
CA GLN A 33 0.30 12.82 -9.07
C GLN A 33 0.95 13.10 -10.41
N HIS A 34 1.44 14.33 -10.63
CA HIS A 34 2.14 14.72 -11.85
C HIS A 34 3.44 13.92 -12.03
N LEU A 35 4.25 13.80 -10.99
CA LEU A 35 5.51 13.03 -11.04
C LEU A 35 5.25 11.53 -11.20
N ALA A 36 4.24 11.00 -10.52
CA ALA A 36 3.83 9.60 -10.65
C ALA A 36 3.40 9.28 -12.09
N SER A 37 2.54 10.12 -12.68
CA SER A 37 2.08 9.94 -14.06
C SER A 37 3.21 10.04 -15.07
N GLN A 38 4.14 11.00 -14.94
CA GLN A 38 5.33 11.09 -15.79
C GLN A 38 6.22 9.84 -15.70
N THR A 39 6.39 9.32 -14.48
CA THR A 39 7.20 8.11 -14.25
C THR A 39 6.56 6.90 -14.89
N GLN A 40 5.23 6.76 -14.76
CA GLN A 40 4.45 5.70 -15.39
C GLN A 40 4.55 5.76 -16.92
N GLN A 41 4.38 6.94 -17.50
CA GLN A 41 4.52 7.12 -18.96
C GLN A 41 5.89 6.69 -19.46
N ARG A 42 6.98 7.10 -18.76
CA ARG A 42 8.35 6.70 -19.10
C ARG A 42 8.54 5.18 -19.01
N ALA A 43 8.00 4.55 -17.97
CA ALA A 43 8.05 3.09 -17.80
C ALA A 43 7.31 2.37 -18.94
N CYS A 44 6.11 2.83 -19.31
CA CYS A 44 5.34 2.29 -20.42
C CYS A 44 6.08 2.43 -21.76
N HIS A 45 6.69 3.57 -22.04
CA HIS A 45 7.49 3.78 -23.26
C HIS A 45 8.71 2.85 -23.35
N GLN A 46 9.22 2.38 -22.20
CA GLN A 46 10.31 1.40 -22.14
C GLN A 46 9.82 -0.06 -22.19
N GLY A 47 8.54 -0.29 -22.44
CA GLY A 47 7.94 -1.63 -22.46
C GLY A 47 7.86 -2.28 -21.07
N GLN A 48 8.07 -1.50 -20.01
CA GLN A 48 8.00 -1.97 -18.62
C GLN A 48 6.56 -1.85 -18.13
N SER A 49 5.78 -2.90 -18.33
CA SER A 49 4.42 -2.99 -17.77
C SER A 49 4.50 -3.41 -16.31
N GLY A 50 4.21 -2.48 -15.41
CA GLY A 50 4.17 -2.76 -13.97
C GLY A 50 2.92 -3.54 -13.57
N LYS A 51 2.95 -4.87 -13.75
CA LYS A 51 1.85 -5.75 -13.34
C LYS A 51 1.85 -6.11 -11.86
N LEU A 52 2.89 -5.76 -11.13
CA LEU A 52 3.00 -6.05 -9.70
C LEU A 52 2.86 -4.74 -8.90
N HIS A 53 1.84 -4.69 -8.06
CA HIS A 53 1.56 -3.55 -7.18
C HIS A 53 1.75 -3.97 -5.73
N ILE A 54 2.62 -3.28 -5.00
CA ILE A 54 2.84 -3.52 -3.57
C ILE A 54 2.07 -2.46 -2.79
N ILE A 55 1.25 -2.90 -1.84
CA ILE A 55 0.51 -2.02 -0.94
C ILE A 55 1.07 -2.17 0.47
N ASP A 56 1.48 -1.05 1.04
CA ASP A 56 2.00 -0.98 2.41
C ASP A 56 1.62 0.35 3.06
N SER A 57 1.75 0.42 4.37
CA SER A 57 1.50 1.63 5.14
C SER A 57 2.67 2.02 6.02
N SER A 58 2.93 3.32 6.10
CA SER A 58 3.93 3.90 6.98
C SER A 58 3.29 4.89 7.94
N SER A 59 3.68 4.84 9.23
CA SER A 59 3.14 5.69 10.26
C SER A 59 4.15 6.76 10.70
N ILE A 60 3.71 8.01 10.72
CA ILE A 60 4.47 9.15 11.21
C ILE A 60 3.82 9.65 12.49
N ARG A 61 4.52 9.52 13.62
CA ARG A 61 4.05 10.04 14.91
C ARG A 61 4.26 11.54 14.98
N LEU A 62 3.25 12.26 15.46
CA LEU A 62 3.28 13.70 15.65
C LEU A 62 3.18 14.01 17.15
N PRO A 63 3.86 15.08 17.63
CA PRO A 63 3.59 15.62 18.95
C PRO A 63 2.11 16.03 19.07
N LEU A 64 1.46 15.76 20.20
CA LEU A 64 0.03 16.04 20.42
C LEU A 64 -0.37 17.49 20.08
N ARG A 65 0.51 18.45 20.37
CA ARG A 65 0.30 19.87 20.06
C ARG A 65 0.21 20.17 18.56
N LEU A 66 0.87 19.34 17.71
CA LEU A 66 0.88 19.52 16.26
C LEU A 66 -0.12 18.60 15.57
N GLY A 67 -0.48 17.49 16.22
CA GLY A 67 -1.32 16.44 15.65
C GLY A 67 -2.68 16.32 16.34
N SER A 68 -3.23 17.40 16.91
CA SER A 68 -4.51 17.36 17.60
C SER A 68 -5.67 16.89 16.71
N TRP A 69 -5.62 17.19 15.42
CA TRP A 69 -6.56 16.76 14.39
C TRP A 69 -6.39 15.28 14.01
N ALA A 70 -5.19 14.72 14.18
CA ALA A 70 -4.85 13.31 13.89
C ALA A 70 -4.66 12.51 15.18
N LYS A 71 -5.48 12.77 16.19
CA LYS A 71 -5.39 12.20 17.54
C LYS A 71 -5.82 10.73 17.50
N MET A 72 -4.95 9.84 17.95
CA MET A 72 -5.25 8.42 18.13
C MET A 72 -5.73 8.14 19.55
N SER A 73 -5.11 8.79 20.55
CA SER A 73 -5.44 8.67 21.97
C SER A 73 -5.09 9.95 22.71
N ASN A 74 -5.37 10.02 24.02
CA ASN A 74 -4.95 11.15 24.82
C ASN A 74 -3.43 11.34 24.93
N LYS A 75 -2.64 10.35 24.49
CA LYS A 75 -1.17 10.33 24.61
C LYS A 75 -0.47 10.23 23.25
N SER A 76 -1.19 10.02 22.15
CA SER A 76 -0.59 9.81 20.84
C SER A 76 -1.40 10.42 19.71
N SER A 77 -0.69 10.97 18.75
CA SER A 77 -1.23 11.45 17.48
C SER A 77 -0.27 11.14 16.34
N GLY A 78 -0.76 11.16 15.12
CA GLY A 78 0.06 10.95 13.94
C GLY A 78 -0.74 10.67 12.70
N VAL A 79 -0.01 10.57 11.60
CA VAL A 79 -0.53 10.30 10.26
C VAL A 79 -0.03 8.96 9.80
N LYS A 80 -0.88 8.21 9.14
CA LYS A 80 -0.54 7.01 8.40
C LYS A 80 -0.62 7.31 6.91
N MET A 81 0.38 6.90 6.16
CA MET A 81 0.39 6.96 4.70
C MET A 81 0.22 5.55 4.16
N HIS A 82 -0.85 5.32 3.43
CA HIS A 82 -1.05 4.09 2.68
C HIS A 82 -0.52 4.32 1.27
N LEU A 83 0.40 3.47 0.83
CA LEU A 83 1.11 3.63 -0.44
C LEU A 83 0.82 2.43 -1.34
N ARG A 84 0.66 2.71 -2.64
CA ARG A 84 0.75 1.71 -3.68
C ARG A 84 2.00 1.98 -4.50
N LEU A 85 2.85 0.95 -4.60
CA LEU A 85 4.09 0.97 -5.35
C LEU A 85 3.94 0.08 -6.58
N VAL A 86 4.24 0.62 -7.74
CA VAL A 86 4.28 -0.13 -9.01
C VAL A 86 5.70 -0.63 -9.24
N VAL A 87 5.86 -1.94 -9.40
CA VAL A 87 7.14 -2.58 -9.71
C VAL A 87 7.24 -2.74 -11.23
N THR A 88 8.21 -2.07 -11.84
CA THR A 88 8.45 -2.11 -13.29
C THR A 88 9.64 -3.00 -13.69
N ALA A 89 10.56 -3.24 -12.74
CA ALA A 89 11.68 -4.17 -12.88
C ALA A 89 12.14 -4.61 -11.47
N PRO A 90 12.98 -5.65 -11.33
CA PRO A 90 13.40 -6.16 -10.02
C PRO A 90 13.98 -5.10 -9.06
N ASP A 91 14.59 -4.05 -9.60
CA ASP A 91 15.22 -2.96 -8.86
C ASP A 91 14.54 -1.60 -9.08
N LYS A 92 13.41 -1.58 -9.80
CA LYS A 92 12.71 -0.35 -10.17
C LYS A 92 11.27 -0.38 -9.72
N LEU A 93 10.95 0.52 -8.82
CA LEU A 93 9.59 0.74 -8.33
C LEU A 93 9.37 2.24 -8.08
N PHE A 94 8.12 2.66 -8.15
CA PHE A 94 7.73 4.03 -7.84
C PHE A 94 6.34 4.06 -7.22
N PRO A 95 6.04 5.05 -6.36
CA PRO A 95 4.69 5.23 -5.83
C PRO A 95 3.78 5.84 -6.91
N ASP A 96 2.61 5.23 -7.13
CA ASP A 96 1.61 5.76 -8.06
C ASP A 96 0.33 6.22 -7.35
N ALA A 97 0.12 5.79 -6.11
CA ALA A 97 -0.98 6.24 -5.27
C ALA A 97 -0.55 6.37 -3.81
N MET A 98 -1.06 7.39 -3.13
CA MET A 98 -0.83 7.65 -1.72
C MET A 98 -2.10 8.19 -1.08
N ILE A 99 -2.51 7.59 0.04
CA ILE A 99 -3.68 8.01 0.82
C ILE A 99 -3.23 8.31 2.24
N PRO A 100 -3.27 9.58 2.67
CA PRO A 100 -3.01 9.93 4.05
C PRO A 100 -4.25 9.68 4.92
N SER A 101 -4.04 9.17 6.12
CA SER A 101 -5.09 8.99 7.11
C SER A 101 -4.56 9.26 8.52
N SER A 102 -5.45 9.34 9.51
CA SER A 102 -5.02 9.36 10.91
C SER A 102 -4.59 7.95 11.36
N LEU A 103 -3.78 7.87 12.43
CA LEU A 103 -3.24 6.58 12.93
C LEU A 103 -4.30 5.56 13.35
N ASN A 104 -5.52 6.00 13.66
CA ASN A 104 -6.63 5.11 14.05
C ASN A 104 -7.29 4.42 12.84
N VAL A 105 -6.97 4.83 11.62
CA VAL A 105 -7.43 4.15 10.41
C VAL A 105 -6.57 2.91 10.19
N GLY A 106 -7.23 1.75 10.15
CA GLY A 106 -6.57 0.45 9.93
C GLY A 106 -6.11 0.29 8.47
N ASP A 107 -5.12 -0.60 8.24
CA ASP A 107 -4.57 -0.87 6.91
C ASP A 107 -5.64 -1.38 5.93
N ARG A 108 -6.61 -2.15 6.43
CA ARG A 108 -7.75 -2.64 5.64
C ARG A 108 -8.56 -1.54 4.97
N ALA A 109 -8.72 -0.40 5.65
CA ALA A 109 -9.45 0.74 5.09
C ALA A 109 -8.67 1.41 3.94
N GLY A 110 -7.34 1.51 4.07
CA GLY A 110 -6.48 2.02 3.00
C GLY A 110 -6.48 1.14 1.75
N ALA A 111 -6.59 -0.19 1.91
CA ALA A 111 -6.65 -1.10 0.77
C ALA A 111 -7.87 -0.89 -0.13
N VAL A 112 -8.99 -0.42 0.44
CA VAL A 112 -10.25 -0.19 -0.33
C VAL A 112 -10.04 0.77 -1.50
N GLU A 113 -9.25 1.81 -1.29
CA GLU A 113 -9.00 2.85 -2.30
C GLU A 113 -7.79 2.53 -3.18
N LEU A 114 -6.84 1.72 -2.67
CA LEU A 114 -5.61 1.39 -3.39
C LEU A 114 -5.75 0.18 -4.31
N VAL A 115 -6.69 -0.74 -4.02
CA VAL A 115 -6.97 -1.90 -4.86
C VAL A 115 -8.10 -1.55 -5.82
N VAL A 116 -7.78 -1.48 -7.09
CA VAL A 116 -8.73 -1.17 -8.16
C VAL A 116 -8.73 -2.28 -9.22
N PRO A 117 -9.87 -2.56 -9.89
CA PRO A 117 -9.89 -3.53 -10.98
C PRO A 117 -8.85 -3.21 -12.06
N SER A 118 -7.93 -4.13 -12.29
CA SER A 118 -6.85 -4.02 -13.28
C SER A 118 -6.27 -5.41 -13.58
N ASP A 119 -5.32 -5.49 -14.50
CA ASP A 119 -4.54 -6.71 -14.78
C ASP A 119 -3.31 -6.86 -13.85
N ALA A 120 -3.22 -6.04 -12.82
CA ALA A 120 -2.14 -6.09 -11.84
C ALA A 120 -2.39 -7.14 -10.75
N ILE A 121 -1.29 -7.65 -10.18
CA ILE A 121 -1.29 -8.48 -8.99
C ILE A 121 -0.96 -7.60 -7.79
N TYR A 122 -1.84 -7.55 -6.82
CA TYR A 122 -1.66 -6.76 -5.59
C TYR A 122 -0.98 -7.61 -4.51
N VAL A 123 0.15 -7.13 -3.99
CA VAL A 123 0.89 -7.80 -2.91
C VAL A 123 0.75 -6.99 -1.64
N MET A 124 0.30 -7.64 -0.58
CA MET A 124 0.01 -7.00 0.71
C MET A 124 0.50 -7.86 1.87
N ASP A 125 0.80 -7.21 2.99
CA ASP A 125 1.16 -7.90 4.21
C ASP A 125 -0.08 -8.39 5.00
N ARG A 126 0.15 -9.05 6.14
CA ARG A 126 -0.91 -9.58 7.01
C ARG A 126 -1.78 -8.52 7.69
N GLY A 127 -1.43 -7.24 7.63
CA GLY A 127 -2.25 -6.14 8.14
C GLY A 127 -3.51 -5.92 7.32
N TYR A 128 -3.48 -6.36 6.07
CA TYR A 128 -4.55 -6.21 5.10
C TYR A 128 -5.49 -7.43 5.01
N ASP A 129 -5.29 -8.47 5.83
CA ASP A 129 -6.11 -9.68 5.81
C ASP A 129 -7.57 -9.39 6.24
N ASP A 130 -8.48 -9.38 5.27
CA ASP A 130 -9.92 -9.20 5.44
C ASP A 130 -10.64 -10.20 4.52
N TYR A 131 -11.15 -11.28 5.09
CA TYR A 131 -11.73 -12.38 4.30
C TYR A 131 -12.92 -11.93 3.45
N ALA A 132 -13.79 -11.08 3.98
CA ALA A 132 -14.92 -10.57 3.21
C ALA A 132 -14.45 -9.72 2.01
N ARG A 133 -13.38 -8.97 2.20
CA ARG A 133 -12.76 -8.19 1.12
C ARG A 133 -12.07 -9.08 0.10
N MET A 134 -11.36 -10.12 0.55
CA MET A 134 -10.74 -11.10 -0.34
C MET A 134 -11.79 -11.80 -1.21
N ASP A 135 -12.93 -12.20 -0.63
CA ASP A 135 -14.04 -12.79 -1.38
C ASP A 135 -14.57 -11.85 -2.46
N GLN A 136 -14.70 -10.54 -2.12
CA GLN A 136 -15.11 -9.54 -3.09
C GLN A 136 -14.09 -9.38 -4.21
N TRP A 137 -12.79 -9.33 -3.90
CA TRP A 137 -11.74 -9.24 -4.91
C TRP A 137 -11.73 -10.45 -5.85
N VAL A 138 -11.97 -11.65 -5.32
CA VAL A 138 -12.13 -12.85 -6.16
C VAL A 138 -13.32 -12.72 -7.11
N GLN A 139 -14.47 -12.22 -6.63
CA GLN A 139 -15.65 -11.97 -7.47
C GLN A 139 -15.39 -10.91 -8.54
N ASP A 140 -14.62 -9.88 -8.21
CA ASP A 140 -14.22 -8.79 -9.11
C ASP A 140 -13.06 -9.18 -10.04
N ASN A 141 -12.60 -10.44 -9.98
CA ASN A 141 -11.45 -10.97 -10.74
C ASN A 141 -10.15 -10.19 -10.51
N ILE A 142 -9.96 -9.66 -9.31
CA ILE A 142 -8.74 -8.97 -8.90
C ILE A 142 -7.74 -10.00 -8.39
N GLN A 143 -6.52 -9.97 -8.91
CA GLN A 143 -5.44 -10.86 -8.48
C GLN A 143 -4.70 -10.27 -7.29
N PHE A 144 -4.49 -11.07 -6.25
CA PHE A 144 -3.76 -10.61 -5.06
C PHE A 144 -2.95 -11.73 -4.40
N VAL A 145 -1.93 -11.32 -3.66
CA VAL A 145 -1.12 -12.16 -2.78
C VAL A 145 -1.08 -11.48 -1.41
N ILE A 146 -1.56 -12.15 -0.38
CA ILE A 146 -1.59 -11.66 1.00
C ILE A 146 -0.89 -12.64 1.91
N ARG A 147 0.02 -12.12 2.75
CA ARG A 147 0.57 -12.92 3.84
C ARG A 147 -0.50 -13.14 4.90
N MET A 148 -0.85 -14.38 5.14
CA MET A 148 -1.80 -14.74 6.19
C MET A 148 -1.20 -14.58 7.59
N ARG A 149 -2.05 -14.37 8.60
CA ARG A 149 -1.64 -14.41 10.00
C ARG A 149 -1.30 -15.82 10.43
N ASP A 150 -0.38 -15.95 11.40
CA ASP A 150 0.10 -17.26 11.89
C ASP A 150 -1.02 -18.13 12.49
N ARG A 151 -2.14 -17.51 12.90
CA ARG A 151 -3.32 -18.19 13.46
C ARG A 151 -4.52 -18.19 12.51
N ALA A 152 -4.29 -17.97 11.23
CA ALA A 152 -5.36 -18.05 10.24
C ALA A 152 -5.92 -19.48 10.20
N LEU A 153 -7.24 -19.58 10.32
CA LEU A 153 -7.91 -20.88 10.14
C LEU A 153 -7.99 -21.16 8.65
N ALA A 154 -7.36 -22.24 8.22
CA ALA A 154 -7.37 -22.70 6.83
C ALA A 154 -7.66 -24.20 6.79
N THR A 155 -8.67 -24.58 6.03
CA THR A 155 -8.98 -25.98 5.74
C THR A 155 -8.47 -26.33 4.36
N VAL A 156 -7.61 -27.35 4.26
CA VAL A 156 -7.07 -27.80 2.98
C VAL A 156 -8.16 -28.53 2.20
N ILE A 157 -8.36 -28.10 0.96
CA ILE A 157 -9.29 -28.71 0.01
C ILE A 157 -8.53 -29.65 -0.93
N GLU A 158 -7.37 -29.22 -1.41
CA GLU A 158 -6.57 -29.93 -2.39
C GLU A 158 -5.08 -29.61 -2.21
N GLU A 159 -4.22 -30.61 -2.27
CA GLU A 159 -2.76 -30.44 -2.22
C GLU A 159 -2.20 -30.44 -3.63
N TYR A 160 -1.24 -29.53 -3.88
CA TYR A 160 -0.53 -29.47 -5.15
C TYR A 160 0.92 -29.93 -5.00
N PRO A 161 1.49 -30.53 -6.06
CA PRO A 161 2.90 -30.94 -6.04
C PRO A 161 3.82 -29.73 -5.96
N VAL A 162 4.78 -29.78 -5.05
CA VAL A 162 5.81 -28.75 -4.90
C VAL A 162 7.02 -29.14 -5.75
N PRO A 163 7.56 -28.22 -6.61
CA PRO A 163 8.74 -28.51 -7.42
C PRO A 163 9.97 -28.82 -6.56
N GLU A 164 10.73 -29.88 -6.93
CA GLU A 164 11.97 -30.21 -6.26
C GLU A 164 12.98 -29.04 -6.32
N GLY A 165 13.65 -28.76 -5.19
CA GLY A 165 14.64 -27.71 -5.09
C GLY A 165 14.04 -26.29 -4.98
N SER A 166 12.71 -26.14 -4.92
CA SER A 166 12.07 -24.85 -4.63
C SER A 166 12.12 -24.53 -3.14
N ASN A 167 12.00 -23.21 -2.82
CA ASN A 167 11.86 -22.75 -1.43
C ASN A 167 10.41 -22.87 -0.92
N ILE A 168 9.51 -23.46 -1.71
CA ILE A 168 8.12 -23.67 -1.33
C ILE A 168 8.07 -24.93 -0.47
N THR A 169 7.53 -24.82 0.74
CA THR A 169 7.39 -25.96 1.66
C THR A 169 6.07 -26.70 1.48
N ARG A 170 5.04 -25.99 0.99
CA ARG A 170 3.70 -26.55 0.75
C ARG A 170 2.95 -25.67 -0.23
N ASP A 171 2.21 -26.30 -1.13
CA ASP A 171 1.24 -25.65 -2.03
C ASP A 171 -0.09 -26.40 -1.93
N ALA A 172 -1.18 -25.67 -1.67
CA ALA A 172 -2.48 -26.27 -1.48
C ALA A 172 -3.61 -25.26 -1.73
N LYS A 173 -4.71 -25.73 -2.28
CA LYS A 173 -5.97 -25.00 -2.29
C LYS A 173 -6.61 -25.08 -0.90
N VAL A 174 -6.94 -23.94 -0.34
CA VAL A 174 -7.49 -23.84 1.00
C VAL A 174 -8.77 -23.00 1.05
N CYS A 175 -9.65 -23.32 1.99
CA CYS A 175 -10.72 -22.44 2.41
C CYS A 175 -10.27 -21.73 3.67
N VAL A 176 -10.32 -20.40 3.70
CA VAL A 176 -9.90 -19.58 4.85
C VAL A 176 -11.11 -19.03 5.60
N GLY A 177 -11.04 -18.98 6.95
CA GLY A 177 -12.09 -18.46 7.82
C GLY A 177 -12.84 -19.52 8.59
N SER A 178 -13.74 -19.10 9.50
CA SER A 178 -14.47 -19.97 10.43
C SER A 178 -15.83 -20.46 9.92
N SER A 179 -16.31 -19.97 8.79
CA SER A 179 -17.64 -20.33 8.28
C SER A 179 -17.56 -21.33 7.13
N PHE A 180 -17.54 -22.58 7.51
CA PHE A 180 -18.03 -23.68 6.67
C PHE A 180 -19.57 -23.53 6.54
N ARG A 181 -20.04 -22.43 5.98
CA ARG A 181 -21.45 -22.24 5.61
C ARG A 181 -21.56 -22.03 4.13
N SER A 182 -22.11 -23.08 3.51
CA SER A 182 -22.70 -23.11 2.15
C SER A 182 -21.77 -23.13 0.96
N MET A 183 -21.12 -24.28 0.73
CA MET A 183 -20.92 -24.77 -0.62
C MET A 183 -21.64 -26.13 -0.82
N GLU A 184 -22.79 -26.32 -0.19
CA GLU A 184 -23.75 -27.35 -0.57
C GLU A 184 -25.01 -26.61 -1.07
N HIS A 185 -25.02 -26.19 -2.31
CA HIS A 185 -26.18 -25.96 -3.16
C HIS A 185 -25.73 -25.14 -4.40
N SER A 186 -25.24 -25.85 -5.39
CA SER A 186 -25.56 -25.64 -6.82
C SER A 186 -24.84 -26.66 -7.69
#